data_38fe167283351923fbe1349482218df1
#
_entry.id   38fe167283351923fbe1349482218df1
#
_cell.length_a   1.000
_cell.length_b   1.000
_cell.length_c   1.000
_cell.angle_alpha   90.00
_cell.angle_beta   90.00
_cell.angle_gamma   90.00
#
_symmetry.space_group_name_H-M   'P 1'
#
loop_
_entity.id
_entity.type
_entity.pdbx_description
1 polymer ?
#
loop_
_entity_poly.entity_id
_entity_poly.type
_entity_poly.pdbx_seq_one_letter_code
_entity_poly.pdbx_strand_id
1 'polypeptide(L)'
;MSNISHKINGRWTQRFLSFVDYIDRPWVVTLMGVLNIVPFLLFLYFTREPVAAIVDKSLSVTFVRWLANYSLWLFLGTVLFLSLYNFLPKIANAIAKKSGILKLEDALILKEAFEDIVGIKSDRIGGECEAFLSKGDSSDPSQVFKSITQPDQQIYFTVNTIWKFLEKISGNLGFDVRLAEIGPLGELVSWYTHGGEPPKHDISELDCADSALRHCVTTKSVLVIPDIQKEAEKTVDQHYHMFEEHEKGSLLCYPIYHKPTRSFPYVLCIKTTKAGYFTAGREEYYKWLYDQFGLRLGLEHSLRLLKGD
;
A
#
# COMPACT_ATOMS: atom_id res chain seq x y z
N MET A 1 9.18 4.07 17.52
CA MET A 1 8.09 4.15 16.52
C MET A 1 7.44 5.53 16.37
N SER A 2 7.51 6.46 17.33
CA SER A 2 6.83 7.76 17.28
C SER A 2 7.48 8.85 16.42
N ASN A 3 8.75 8.70 16.02
CA ASN A 3 9.48 9.78 15.31
C ASN A 3 9.37 9.75 13.78
N ILE A 4 8.94 8.63 13.18
CA ILE A 4 8.88 8.50 11.70
C ILE A 4 7.59 9.13 11.17
N SER A 5 6.47 8.97 11.88
CA SER A 5 5.20 9.59 11.45
C SER A 5 5.22 11.13 11.50
N HIS A 6 6.07 11.72 12.35
CA HIS A 6 6.20 13.18 12.47
C HIS A 6 6.99 13.84 11.33
N LYS A 7 7.86 13.11 10.63
CA LYS A 7 8.64 13.66 9.50
C LYS A 7 7.88 13.64 8.16
N ILE A 8 6.94 12.71 7.99
CA ILE A 8 6.26 12.49 6.71
C ILE A 8 5.00 13.33 6.57
N ASN A 9 4.35 13.70 7.69
CA ASN A 9 3.11 14.47 7.66
C ASN A 9 3.16 15.61 8.66
N GLY A 10 3.15 16.85 8.15
CA GLY A 10 2.93 18.02 8.98
C GLY A 10 1.60 17.88 9.75
N ARG A 11 1.55 18.38 10.99
CA ARG A 11 0.34 18.37 11.85
C ARG A 11 -0.95 18.82 11.13
N TRP A 12 -0.81 19.68 10.12
CA TRP A 12 -1.90 20.17 9.29
C TRP A 12 -2.50 19.10 8.39
N THR A 13 -1.68 18.24 7.76
CA THR A 13 -2.15 17.16 6.90
C THR A 13 -2.96 16.13 7.69
N GLN A 14 -2.49 15.75 8.89
CA GLN A 14 -3.21 14.81 9.76
C GLN A 14 -4.55 15.40 10.24
N ARG A 15 -4.56 16.68 10.63
CA ARG A 15 -5.81 17.37 11.04
C ARG A 15 -6.80 17.48 9.88
N PHE A 16 -6.30 17.79 8.68
CA PHE A 16 -7.13 17.87 7.48
C PHE A 16 -7.75 16.50 7.13
N LEU A 17 -6.96 15.42 7.15
CA LEU A 17 -7.46 14.08 6.89
C LEU A 17 -8.48 13.62 7.95
N SER A 18 -8.21 13.87 9.23
CA SER A 18 -9.17 13.58 10.30
C SER A 18 -10.47 14.41 10.16
N PHE A 19 -10.39 15.63 9.66
CA PHE A 19 -11.56 16.45 9.38
C PHE A 19 -12.38 15.89 8.21
N VAL A 20 -11.72 15.42 7.15
CA VAL A 20 -12.40 14.77 6.01
C VAL A 20 -13.06 13.48 6.43
N ASP A 21 -12.39 12.63 7.21
CA ASP A 21 -12.97 11.39 7.76
C ASP A 21 -14.20 11.67 8.65
N TYR A 22 -14.19 12.79 9.39
CA TYR A 22 -15.35 13.20 10.17
C TYR A 22 -16.53 13.62 9.28
N ILE A 23 -16.25 14.32 8.20
CA ILE A 23 -17.26 14.80 7.23
C ILE A 23 -17.87 13.63 6.45
N ASP A 24 -17.11 12.60 6.12
CA ASP A 24 -17.59 11.42 5.37
C ASP A 24 -18.46 10.46 6.21
N ARG A 25 -18.69 10.77 7.48
CA ARG A 25 -19.59 9.94 8.30
C ARG A 25 -21.04 9.98 7.76
N PRO A 26 -21.75 8.83 7.71
CA PRO A 26 -23.07 8.71 7.08
C PRO A 26 -24.08 9.73 7.61
N TRP A 27 -24.06 10.02 8.91
CA TRP A 27 -24.97 10.99 9.51
C TRP A 27 -24.69 12.44 9.08
N VAL A 28 -23.39 12.80 8.85
CA VAL A 28 -23.00 14.13 8.35
C VAL A 28 -23.44 14.29 6.90
N VAL A 29 -23.22 13.26 6.07
CA VAL A 29 -23.65 13.23 4.67
C VAL A 29 -25.17 13.37 4.57
N THR A 30 -25.92 12.66 5.43
CA THR A 30 -27.39 12.78 5.49
C THR A 30 -27.83 14.17 5.92
N LEU A 31 -27.23 14.73 6.96
CA LEU A 31 -27.51 16.09 7.44
C LEU A 31 -27.26 17.14 6.35
N MET A 32 -26.13 17.02 5.63
CA MET A 32 -25.80 17.91 4.52
C MET A 32 -26.79 17.77 3.35
N GLY A 33 -27.28 16.57 3.07
CA GLY A 33 -28.33 16.33 2.09
C GLY A 33 -29.62 17.05 2.44
N VAL A 34 -30.06 16.98 3.70
CA VAL A 34 -31.24 17.70 4.19
C VAL A 34 -31.04 19.21 4.14
N LEU A 35 -29.89 19.71 4.60
CA LEU A 35 -29.56 21.14 4.58
C LEU A 35 -29.53 21.70 3.14
N ASN A 36 -29.27 20.88 2.13
CA ASN A 36 -29.30 21.30 0.73
C ASN A 36 -30.72 21.49 0.20
N ILE A 37 -31.66 20.63 0.60
CA ILE A 37 -33.05 20.67 0.12
C ILE A 37 -33.75 21.93 0.64
N VAL A 38 -33.53 22.32 1.87
CA VAL A 38 -34.20 23.46 2.52
C VAL A 38 -34.00 24.78 1.78
N PRO A 39 -32.78 25.25 1.46
CA PRO A 39 -32.57 26.49 0.70
C PRO A 39 -33.17 26.44 -0.71
N PHE A 40 -33.15 25.26 -1.36
CA PHE A 40 -33.75 25.08 -2.66
C PHE A 40 -35.30 25.21 -2.61
N LEU A 41 -35.93 24.59 -1.63
CA LEU A 41 -37.39 24.71 -1.43
C LEU A 41 -37.79 26.15 -1.06
N LEU A 42 -37.02 26.82 -0.22
CA LEU A 42 -37.22 28.23 0.11
C LEU A 42 -37.09 29.11 -1.12
N PHE A 43 -36.04 28.92 -1.94
CA PHE A 43 -35.89 29.66 -3.18
C PHE A 43 -37.08 29.43 -4.13
N LEU A 44 -37.51 28.19 -4.36
CA LEU A 44 -38.69 27.88 -5.19
C LEU A 44 -39.97 28.47 -4.62
N TYR A 45 -40.13 28.45 -3.29
CA TYR A 45 -41.32 28.99 -2.63
C TYR A 45 -41.41 30.52 -2.82
N PHE A 46 -40.33 31.25 -2.62
CA PHE A 46 -40.30 32.69 -2.74
C PHE A 46 -40.25 33.22 -4.18
N THR A 47 -39.88 32.42 -5.16
CA THR A 47 -39.90 32.78 -6.59
C THR A 47 -41.27 32.66 -7.24
N ARG A 48 -42.26 32.01 -6.60
CA ARG A 48 -43.62 31.93 -7.14
C ARG A 48 -44.38 33.23 -6.98
N GLU A 49 -44.89 33.79 -8.07
CA GLU A 49 -45.63 35.06 -8.11
C GLU A 49 -46.71 35.18 -7.02
N PRO A 50 -47.61 34.22 -6.78
CA PRO A 50 -48.65 34.35 -5.76
C PRO A 50 -48.07 34.43 -4.34
N VAL A 51 -46.91 33.83 -4.09
CA VAL A 51 -46.25 33.86 -2.77
C VAL A 51 -45.54 35.19 -2.57
N ALA A 52 -44.89 35.76 -3.59
CA ALA A 52 -44.29 37.08 -3.55
C ALA A 52 -45.32 38.16 -3.21
N ALA A 53 -46.55 38.09 -3.79
CA ALA A 53 -47.64 39.02 -3.50
C ALA A 53 -48.18 38.89 -2.07
N ILE A 54 -48.22 37.69 -1.48
CA ILE A 54 -48.64 37.45 -0.10
C ILE A 54 -47.57 37.96 0.88
N VAL A 55 -46.32 37.70 0.55
CA VAL A 55 -45.13 38.18 1.34
C VAL A 55 -45.09 39.69 1.42
N ASP A 56 -45.38 40.38 0.32
CA ASP A 56 -45.43 41.88 0.31
C ASP A 56 -46.58 42.46 1.13
N LYS A 57 -47.72 41.77 1.20
CA LYS A 57 -48.92 42.20 1.94
C LYS A 57 -48.90 41.86 3.43
N SER A 58 -48.26 40.78 3.83
CA SER A 58 -48.37 40.26 5.20
C SER A 58 -47.26 40.71 6.15
N LEU A 59 -46.40 41.60 5.76
CA LEU A 59 -45.11 41.78 6.42
C LEU A 59 -45.05 42.84 7.50
N SER A 60 -45.44 42.41 8.67
CA SER A 60 -44.81 42.84 9.94
C SER A 60 -43.57 42.02 10.34
N VAL A 61 -43.20 40.94 9.59
CA VAL A 61 -42.07 40.06 9.97
C VAL A 61 -40.86 40.34 9.10
N THR A 62 -39.99 41.21 9.60
CA THR A 62 -38.70 41.61 9.02
C THR A 62 -37.86 40.42 8.58
N PHE A 63 -37.94 39.28 9.29
CA PHE A 63 -37.20 38.04 9.00
C PHE A 63 -37.61 37.38 7.67
N VAL A 64 -38.94 37.32 7.39
CA VAL A 64 -39.42 36.67 6.15
C VAL A 64 -39.07 37.48 4.92
N ARG A 65 -39.10 38.83 5.02
CA ARG A 65 -38.68 39.74 3.95
C ARG A 65 -37.15 39.61 3.71
N TRP A 66 -36.38 39.52 4.78
CA TRP A 66 -34.92 39.27 4.68
C TRP A 66 -34.65 37.93 3.99
N LEU A 67 -35.36 36.84 4.39
CA LEU A 67 -35.19 35.52 3.81
C LEU A 67 -35.58 35.51 2.33
N ALA A 68 -36.64 36.17 1.93
CA ALA A 68 -37.06 36.28 0.53
C ALA A 68 -36.00 37.04 -0.31
N ASN A 69 -35.51 38.16 0.18
CA ASN A 69 -34.52 38.98 -0.53
C ASN A 69 -33.16 38.26 -0.69
N TYR A 70 -32.79 37.41 0.26
CA TYR A 70 -31.51 36.69 0.24
C TYR A 70 -31.63 35.21 -0.19
N SER A 71 -32.82 34.73 -0.56
CA SER A 71 -33.08 33.33 -0.93
C SER A 71 -32.19 32.86 -2.08
N LEU A 72 -31.98 33.70 -3.10
CA LEU A 72 -31.08 33.39 -4.22
C LEU A 72 -29.62 33.26 -3.75
N TRP A 73 -29.16 34.16 -2.89
CA TRP A 73 -27.77 34.12 -2.38
C TRP A 73 -27.56 32.91 -1.44
N LEU A 74 -28.56 32.58 -0.64
CA LEU A 74 -28.52 31.39 0.21
C LEU A 74 -28.47 30.12 -0.64
N PHE A 75 -29.24 30.05 -1.71
CA PHE A 75 -29.21 28.94 -2.64
C PHE A 75 -27.86 28.82 -3.34
N LEU A 76 -27.33 29.91 -3.93
CA LEU A 76 -26.03 29.92 -4.59
C LEU A 76 -24.89 29.57 -3.62
N GLY A 77 -24.92 30.11 -2.41
CA GLY A 77 -23.97 29.80 -1.35
C GLY A 77 -23.99 28.33 -0.98
N THR A 78 -25.18 27.72 -0.91
CA THR A 78 -25.33 26.29 -0.62
C THR A 78 -24.79 25.42 -1.75
N VAL A 79 -25.08 25.76 -3.01
CA VAL A 79 -24.55 25.06 -4.19
C VAL A 79 -23.01 25.12 -4.22
N LEU A 80 -22.44 26.31 -3.97
CA LEU A 80 -21.00 26.48 -3.90
C LEU A 80 -20.38 25.64 -2.77
N PHE A 81 -20.98 25.69 -1.58
CA PHE A 81 -20.53 24.91 -0.43
C PHE A 81 -20.57 23.40 -0.69
N LEU A 82 -21.64 22.90 -1.30
CA LEU A 82 -21.75 21.48 -1.65
C LEU A 82 -20.77 21.05 -2.73
N SER A 83 -20.51 21.93 -3.69
CA SER A 83 -19.49 21.68 -4.69
C SER A 83 -18.12 21.53 -4.04
N LEU A 84 -17.75 22.46 -3.15
CA LEU A 84 -16.50 22.36 -2.36
C LEU A 84 -16.48 21.11 -1.49
N TYR A 85 -17.58 20.79 -0.81
CA TYR A 85 -17.72 19.59 0.01
C TYR A 85 -17.46 18.31 -0.79
N ASN A 86 -18.02 18.17 -1.99
CA ASN A 86 -17.80 17.02 -2.87
C ASN A 86 -16.35 16.91 -3.41
N PHE A 87 -15.61 18.02 -3.44
CA PHE A 87 -14.19 18.01 -3.82
C PHE A 87 -13.24 17.68 -2.68
N LEU A 88 -13.62 17.91 -1.42
CA LEU A 88 -12.77 17.67 -0.25
C LEU A 88 -12.25 16.22 -0.16
N PRO A 89 -13.09 15.16 -0.31
CA PRO A 89 -12.62 13.78 -0.29
C PRO A 89 -11.64 13.46 -1.43
N LYS A 90 -11.87 14.05 -2.61
CA LYS A 90 -10.96 13.88 -3.77
C LYS A 90 -9.59 14.51 -3.50
N ILE A 91 -9.59 15.72 -2.92
CA ILE A 91 -8.36 16.41 -2.52
C ILE A 91 -7.65 15.64 -1.40
N ALA A 92 -8.39 15.18 -0.38
CA ALA A 92 -7.84 14.39 0.71
C ALA A 92 -7.22 13.08 0.21
N ASN A 93 -7.91 12.37 -0.69
CA ASN A 93 -7.39 11.16 -1.31
C ASN A 93 -6.12 11.44 -2.14
N ALA A 94 -6.07 12.57 -2.86
CA ALA A 94 -4.88 12.97 -3.61
C ALA A 94 -3.70 13.30 -2.68
N ILE A 95 -3.96 13.99 -1.57
CA ILE A 95 -2.96 14.30 -0.53
C ILE A 95 -2.50 13.02 0.17
N ALA A 96 -3.42 12.13 0.58
CA ALA A 96 -3.10 10.86 1.20
C ALA A 96 -2.24 9.99 0.28
N LYS A 97 -2.61 9.89 -0.99
CA LYS A 97 -1.83 9.18 -2.01
C LYS A 97 -0.43 9.77 -2.21
N LYS A 98 -0.31 11.11 -2.19
CA LYS A 98 0.98 11.81 -2.31
C LYS A 98 1.81 11.71 -1.03
N SER A 99 1.18 11.68 0.13
CA SER A 99 1.87 11.62 1.43
C SER A 99 2.26 10.19 1.85
N GLY A 100 1.87 9.16 1.07
CA GLY A 100 2.19 7.77 1.38
C GLY A 100 1.45 7.21 2.60
N ILE A 101 0.37 7.85 3.04
CA ILE A 101 -0.47 7.30 4.11
C ILE A 101 -1.23 6.10 3.56
N LEU A 102 -1.10 4.97 4.24
CA LEU A 102 -1.92 3.81 3.97
C LEU A 102 -3.37 4.17 4.30
N LYS A 103 -4.29 3.94 3.38
CA LYS A 103 -5.71 4.03 3.68
C LYS A 103 -6.09 2.95 4.68
N LEU A 104 -7.15 3.15 5.45
CA LEU A 104 -7.66 2.12 6.36
C LEU A 104 -7.95 0.81 5.62
N GLU A 105 -8.52 0.91 4.42
CA GLU A 105 -8.78 -0.25 3.54
C GLU A 105 -7.50 -1.00 3.18
N ASP A 106 -6.44 -0.28 2.78
CA ASP A 106 -5.14 -0.87 2.46
C ASP A 106 -4.50 -1.51 3.70
N ALA A 107 -4.68 -0.90 4.88
CA ALA A 107 -4.21 -1.45 6.16
C ALA A 107 -4.95 -2.74 6.55
N LEU A 108 -6.25 -2.84 6.26
CA LEU A 108 -7.02 -4.07 6.46
C LEU A 108 -6.58 -5.18 5.50
N ILE A 109 -6.31 -4.86 4.24
CA ILE A 109 -5.77 -5.81 3.26
C ILE A 109 -4.37 -6.29 3.69
N LEU A 110 -3.53 -5.38 4.23
CA LEU A 110 -2.22 -5.73 4.76
C LEU A 110 -2.35 -6.68 5.98
N LYS A 111 -3.30 -6.41 6.89
CA LYS A 111 -3.59 -7.29 8.02
C LYS A 111 -3.99 -8.68 7.54
N GLU A 112 -4.94 -8.78 6.60
CA GLU A 112 -5.36 -10.04 5.97
C GLU A 112 -4.18 -10.81 5.38
N ALA A 113 -3.29 -10.11 4.65
CA ALA A 113 -2.09 -10.73 4.09
C ALA A 113 -1.18 -11.35 5.17
N PHE A 114 -1.02 -10.71 6.32
CA PHE A 114 -0.27 -11.29 7.44
C PHE A 114 -1.00 -12.45 8.12
N GLU A 115 -2.31 -12.36 8.26
CA GLU A 115 -3.13 -13.47 8.78
C GLU A 115 -3.02 -14.71 7.90
N ASP A 116 -3.01 -14.55 6.57
CA ASP A 116 -2.80 -15.65 5.62
C ASP A 116 -1.43 -16.32 5.81
N ILE A 117 -0.34 -15.54 5.93
CA ILE A 117 1.01 -16.07 6.15
C ILE A 117 1.10 -16.85 7.45
N VAL A 118 0.51 -16.32 8.53
CA VAL A 118 0.52 -16.96 9.85
C VAL A 118 -0.39 -18.19 9.86
N GLY A 119 -1.56 -18.11 9.24
CA GLY A 119 -2.55 -19.18 9.15
C GLY A 119 -1.97 -20.43 8.47
N ILE A 120 -1.39 -20.29 7.28
CA ILE A 120 -0.75 -21.39 6.54
C ILE A 120 0.30 -22.10 7.41
N LYS A 121 1.11 -21.35 8.16
CA LYS A 121 2.11 -21.95 9.05
C LYS A 121 1.48 -22.63 10.26
N SER A 122 0.45 -22.01 10.85
CA SER A 122 -0.27 -22.54 12.00
C SER A 122 -0.94 -23.88 11.65
N ASP A 123 -1.63 -23.94 10.51
CA ASP A 123 -2.32 -25.14 10.07
C ASP A 123 -1.35 -26.30 9.84
N ARG A 124 -0.20 -26.03 9.24
CA ARG A 124 0.84 -27.03 9.05
C ARG A 124 1.41 -27.53 10.38
N ILE A 125 1.75 -26.61 11.29
CA ILE A 125 2.26 -26.97 12.62
C ILE A 125 1.21 -27.81 13.36
N GLY A 126 -0.06 -27.41 13.31
CA GLY A 126 -1.18 -28.12 13.92
C GLY A 126 -1.29 -29.55 13.39
N GLY A 127 -1.28 -29.75 12.07
CA GLY A 127 -1.35 -31.06 11.46
C GLY A 127 -0.18 -31.98 11.83
N GLU A 128 1.05 -31.45 11.85
CA GLU A 128 2.23 -32.21 12.26
C GLU A 128 2.21 -32.54 13.76
N CYS A 129 1.72 -31.63 14.62
CA CYS A 129 1.52 -31.90 16.04
C CYS A 129 0.50 -33.02 16.28
N GLU A 130 -0.63 -33.01 15.56
CA GLU A 130 -1.63 -34.08 15.62
C GLU A 130 -1.03 -35.43 15.16
N ALA A 131 -0.29 -35.43 14.06
CA ALA A 131 0.39 -36.62 13.56
C ALA A 131 1.42 -37.17 14.56
N PHE A 132 2.17 -36.27 15.21
CA PHE A 132 3.13 -36.63 16.24
C PHE A 132 2.45 -37.26 17.47
N LEU A 133 1.41 -36.61 17.99
CA LEU A 133 0.66 -37.10 19.16
C LEU A 133 -0.01 -38.45 18.89
N SER A 134 -0.45 -38.69 17.65
CA SER A 134 -1.08 -39.96 17.26
C SER A 134 -0.09 -41.14 17.15
N LYS A 135 1.20 -40.90 16.90
CA LYS A 135 2.25 -41.91 16.77
C LYS A 135 2.85 -42.36 18.11
N GLY A 136 2.56 -41.65 19.20
CA GLY A 136 3.11 -41.95 20.53
C GLY A 136 4.62 -41.66 20.64
N ASP A 137 5.24 -42.11 21.74
CA ASP A 137 6.64 -41.78 22.15
C ASP A 137 7.75 -42.28 21.16
N SER A 138 7.40 -42.88 20.03
CA SER A 138 8.38 -43.44 19.10
C SER A 138 8.94 -42.43 18.07
N SER A 139 8.48 -41.17 18.08
CA SER A 139 8.90 -40.17 17.08
C SER A 139 10.11 -39.39 17.54
N ASP A 140 11.14 -39.33 16.70
CA ASP A 140 12.32 -38.48 16.94
C ASP A 140 11.94 -36.98 16.82
N PRO A 141 12.13 -36.17 17.87
CA PRO A 141 11.85 -34.73 17.84
C PRO A 141 12.57 -34.00 16.70
N SER A 142 13.74 -34.48 16.28
CA SER A 142 14.49 -33.86 15.17
C SER A 142 13.79 -34.04 13.83
N GLN A 143 13.12 -35.16 13.62
CA GLN A 143 12.33 -35.43 12.39
C GLN A 143 11.07 -34.57 12.39
N VAL A 144 10.41 -34.43 13.54
CA VAL A 144 9.25 -33.54 13.68
C VAL A 144 9.63 -32.09 13.37
N PHE A 145 10.76 -31.62 13.91
CA PHE A 145 11.25 -30.28 13.62
C PHE A 145 11.52 -30.10 12.11
N LYS A 146 12.14 -31.08 11.45
CA LYS A 146 12.40 -31.02 10.00
C LYS A 146 11.12 -31.03 9.16
N SER A 147 10.07 -31.73 9.57
CA SER A 147 8.79 -31.73 8.86
C SER A 147 7.98 -30.45 9.06
N ILE A 148 8.01 -29.88 10.26
CA ILE A 148 7.33 -28.62 10.57
C ILE A 148 8.03 -27.42 9.90
N THR A 149 9.38 -27.41 9.90
CA THR A 149 10.15 -26.31 9.33
C THR A 149 10.40 -26.53 7.83
N GLN A 150 9.61 -25.89 7.01
CA GLN A 150 9.77 -25.83 5.56
C GLN A 150 9.99 -24.38 5.13
N PRO A 151 11.19 -23.82 5.39
CA PRO A 151 11.45 -22.40 5.22
C PRO A 151 11.29 -21.94 3.76
N ASP A 152 11.76 -22.73 2.79
CA ASP A 152 11.65 -22.36 1.36
C ASP A 152 10.20 -22.26 0.90
N GLN A 153 9.36 -23.20 1.32
CA GLN A 153 7.93 -23.13 1.03
C GLN A 153 7.27 -21.90 1.66
N GLN A 154 7.66 -21.57 2.89
CA GLN A 154 7.13 -20.41 3.59
C GLN A 154 7.63 -19.08 2.98
N ILE A 155 8.86 -19.04 2.50
CA ILE A 155 9.41 -17.91 1.74
C ILE A 155 8.58 -17.72 0.47
N TYR A 156 8.36 -18.79 -0.29
CA TYR A 156 7.53 -18.77 -1.47
C TYR A 156 6.10 -18.23 -1.20
N PHE A 157 5.44 -18.74 -0.15
CA PHE A 157 4.12 -18.24 0.26
C PHE A 157 4.15 -16.75 0.63
N THR A 158 5.21 -16.29 1.28
CA THR A 158 5.36 -14.87 1.63
C THR A 158 5.47 -14.01 0.36
N VAL A 159 6.24 -14.43 -0.64
CA VAL A 159 6.35 -13.74 -1.93
C VAL A 159 5.00 -13.66 -2.64
N ASN A 160 4.27 -14.78 -2.69
CA ASN A 160 2.91 -14.81 -3.27
C ASN A 160 1.93 -13.90 -2.52
N THR A 161 2.05 -13.83 -1.20
CA THR A 161 1.19 -12.97 -0.38
C THR A 161 1.49 -11.49 -0.63
N ILE A 162 2.76 -11.11 -0.80
CA ILE A 162 3.14 -9.75 -1.21
C ILE A 162 2.52 -9.41 -2.57
N TRP A 163 2.59 -10.32 -3.53
CA TRP A 163 1.96 -10.14 -4.83
C TRP A 163 0.45 -9.95 -4.73
N LYS A 164 -0.27 -10.83 -4.01
CA LYS A 164 -1.72 -10.72 -3.79
C LYS A 164 -2.10 -9.40 -3.11
N PHE A 165 -1.32 -8.98 -2.10
CA PHE A 165 -1.52 -7.71 -1.43
C PHE A 165 -1.44 -6.54 -2.41
N LEU A 166 -0.40 -6.50 -3.26
CA LEU A 166 -0.21 -5.43 -4.24
C LEU A 166 -1.32 -5.41 -5.29
N GLU A 167 -1.76 -6.56 -5.81
CA GLU A 167 -2.87 -6.66 -6.75
C GLU A 167 -4.18 -6.14 -6.14
N LYS A 168 -4.48 -6.51 -4.88
CA LYS A 168 -5.68 -6.03 -4.17
C LYS A 168 -5.69 -4.51 -3.99
N ILE A 169 -4.58 -3.89 -3.57
CA ILE A 169 -4.54 -2.44 -3.32
C ILE A 169 -4.46 -1.58 -4.58
N SER A 170 -4.06 -2.17 -5.70
CA SER A 170 -3.75 -1.42 -6.93
C SER A 170 -4.70 -1.69 -8.09
N GLY A 171 -5.62 -2.64 -7.94
CA GLY A 171 -6.62 -2.95 -8.97
C GLY A 171 -6.03 -3.56 -10.24
N ASN A 172 -5.25 -4.63 -10.12
CA ASN A 172 -4.71 -5.42 -11.25
C ASN A 172 -3.77 -4.63 -12.19
N LEU A 173 -2.77 -3.98 -11.60
CA LEU A 173 -1.74 -3.26 -12.39
C LEU A 173 -0.64 -4.15 -12.97
N GLY A 174 -0.72 -5.47 -12.77
CA GLY A 174 0.30 -6.42 -13.20
C GLY A 174 1.62 -6.22 -12.47
N PHE A 175 1.75 -6.89 -11.32
CA PHE A 175 3.01 -6.90 -10.55
C PHE A 175 3.81 -8.15 -10.83
N ASP A 176 5.12 -7.96 -10.98
CA ASP A 176 6.12 -9.03 -10.94
C ASP A 176 6.86 -8.90 -9.60
N VAL A 177 6.67 -9.88 -8.72
CA VAL A 177 7.27 -9.90 -7.38
C VAL A 177 8.27 -11.05 -7.31
N ARG A 178 9.51 -10.72 -7.05
CA ARG A 178 10.63 -11.65 -6.96
C ARG A 178 11.43 -11.39 -5.70
N LEU A 179 11.91 -12.46 -5.09
CA LEU A 179 12.84 -12.40 -3.97
C LEU A 179 14.15 -13.04 -4.43
N ALA A 180 15.19 -12.25 -4.54
CA ALA A 180 16.54 -12.70 -4.85
C ALA A 180 17.21 -13.22 -3.57
N GLU A 181 17.80 -14.37 -3.61
CA GLU A 181 18.65 -14.90 -2.56
C GLU A 181 20.10 -14.51 -2.83
N ILE A 182 20.73 -13.91 -1.83
CA ILE A 182 22.09 -13.38 -1.90
C ILE A 182 23.02 -14.25 -1.07
N GLY A 183 24.05 -14.76 -1.69
CA GLY A 183 25.10 -15.55 -1.03
C GLY A 183 26.03 -14.72 -0.16
N PRO A 184 26.93 -15.39 0.57
CA PRO A 184 27.83 -14.75 1.51
C PRO A 184 28.80 -13.73 0.89
N LEU A 185 29.14 -13.90 -0.39
CA LEU A 185 30.02 -12.99 -1.14
C LEU A 185 29.24 -11.88 -1.85
N GLY A 186 27.91 -11.83 -1.67
CA GLY A 186 27.03 -10.86 -2.30
C GLY A 186 26.60 -11.25 -3.72
N GLU A 187 26.88 -12.49 -4.15
CA GLU A 187 26.43 -13.07 -5.41
C GLU A 187 24.95 -13.45 -5.36
N LEU A 188 24.28 -13.42 -6.50
CA LEU A 188 22.92 -13.91 -6.64
C LEU A 188 22.94 -15.45 -6.74
N VAL A 189 22.26 -16.12 -5.80
CA VAL A 189 22.24 -17.60 -5.71
C VAL A 189 20.98 -18.18 -6.33
N SER A 190 19.83 -17.65 -5.95
CA SER A 190 18.53 -18.19 -6.38
C SER A 190 17.42 -17.13 -6.35
N TRP A 191 16.24 -17.50 -6.86
CA TRP A 191 15.06 -16.67 -6.89
C TRP A 191 13.82 -17.40 -6.39
N TYR A 192 13.00 -16.68 -5.64
CA TYR A 192 11.60 -17.04 -5.39
C TYR A 192 10.72 -16.08 -6.19
N THR A 193 9.87 -16.61 -7.07
CA THR A 193 8.97 -15.82 -7.90
C THR A 193 7.52 -16.06 -7.48
N HIS A 194 6.66 -15.06 -7.59
CA HIS A 194 5.23 -15.29 -7.46
C HIS A 194 4.76 -16.24 -8.58
N GLY A 195 3.83 -17.16 -8.27
CA GLY A 195 3.37 -18.17 -9.23
C GLY A 195 4.32 -19.35 -9.41
N GLY A 196 5.56 -19.31 -8.89
CA GLY A 196 6.54 -20.42 -8.96
C GLY A 196 7.20 -20.59 -10.33
N GLU A 197 6.96 -19.70 -11.27
CA GLU A 197 7.65 -19.73 -12.56
C GLU A 197 9.08 -19.21 -12.40
N PRO A 198 10.07 -19.88 -13.01
CA PRO A 198 11.43 -19.37 -13.02
C PRO A 198 11.49 -18.00 -13.72
N PRO A 199 12.43 -17.14 -13.34
CA PRO A 199 12.63 -15.89 -14.07
C PRO A 199 13.00 -16.17 -15.53
N LYS A 200 12.57 -15.32 -16.44
CA LYS A 200 12.85 -15.45 -17.89
C LYS A 200 14.34 -15.35 -18.24
N HIS A 201 15.12 -14.73 -17.36
CA HIS A 201 16.54 -14.44 -17.55
C HIS A 201 17.37 -15.25 -16.58
N ASP A 202 18.55 -15.65 -17.02
CA ASP A 202 19.51 -16.37 -16.18
C ASP A 202 20.03 -15.49 -15.01
N ILE A 203 20.41 -16.16 -13.93
CA ILE A 203 20.98 -15.51 -12.73
C ILE A 203 22.17 -14.61 -13.10
N SER A 204 23.03 -15.07 -14.01
CA SER A 204 24.20 -14.33 -14.48
C SER A 204 23.86 -13.03 -15.21
N GLU A 205 22.75 -12.99 -15.95
CA GLU A 205 22.26 -11.79 -16.63
C GLU A 205 21.72 -10.77 -15.64
N LEU A 206 21.02 -11.25 -14.60
CA LEU A 206 20.41 -10.40 -13.57
C LEU A 206 21.43 -9.88 -12.55
N ASP A 207 22.59 -10.52 -12.42
CA ASP A 207 23.68 -10.12 -11.52
C ASP A 207 24.75 -9.23 -12.23
N CYS A 208 24.36 -8.51 -13.28
CA CYS A 208 25.25 -7.54 -13.94
C CYS A 208 25.48 -6.29 -13.08
N ALA A 209 26.60 -5.61 -13.31
CA ALA A 209 27.02 -4.44 -12.53
C ALA A 209 25.98 -3.31 -12.53
N ASP A 210 25.27 -3.14 -13.66
CA ASP A 210 24.29 -2.07 -13.88
C ASP A 210 22.86 -2.50 -13.48
N SER A 211 22.70 -3.65 -12.83
CA SER A 211 21.38 -4.11 -12.41
C SER A 211 20.94 -3.41 -11.13
N ALA A 212 19.64 -3.13 -11.04
CA ALA A 212 19.01 -2.58 -9.84
C ALA A 212 19.25 -3.47 -8.60
N LEU A 213 19.26 -4.79 -8.81
CA LEU A 213 19.59 -5.77 -7.78
C LEU A 213 20.99 -5.57 -7.24
N ARG A 214 22.00 -5.53 -8.12
CA ARG A 214 23.41 -5.37 -7.72
C ARG A 214 23.64 -4.04 -7.01
N HIS A 215 23.03 -2.97 -7.49
CA HIS A 215 23.08 -1.67 -6.82
C HIS A 215 22.48 -1.76 -5.39
N CYS A 216 21.31 -2.37 -5.23
CA CYS A 216 20.66 -2.56 -3.95
C CYS A 216 21.52 -3.40 -2.97
N VAL A 217 22.13 -4.49 -3.45
CA VAL A 217 23.05 -5.34 -2.66
C VAL A 217 24.27 -4.55 -2.19
N THR A 218 24.86 -3.75 -3.09
CA THR A 218 26.09 -2.99 -2.80
C THR A 218 25.83 -1.84 -1.83
N THR A 219 24.76 -1.07 -2.06
CA THR A 219 24.43 0.10 -1.23
C THR A 219 23.69 -0.26 0.06
N LYS A 220 23.12 -1.47 0.13
CA LYS A 220 22.30 -1.95 1.27
C LYS A 220 21.14 -1.01 1.60
N SER A 221 20.62 -0.36 0.58
CA SER A 221 19.57 0.64 0.67
C SER A 221 18.42 0.34 -0.29
N VAL A 222 17.25 0.87 0.02
CA VAL A 222 16.08 0.78 -0.88
C VAL A 222 16.38 1.54 -2.15
N LEU A 223 16.19 0.89 -3.29
CA LEU A 223 16.29 1.51 -4.60
C LEU A 223 14.89 1.63 -5.21
N VAL A 224 14.55 2.84 -5.64
CA VAL A 224 13.29 3.14 -6.33
C VAL A 224 13.59 3.68 -7.71
N ILE A 225 13.09 3.01 -8.74
CA ILE A 225 13.16 3.44 -10.13
C ILE A 225 11.74 3.79 -10.59
N PRO A 226 11.39 5.08 -10.65
CA PRO A 226 10.03 5.51 -11.01
C PRO A 226 9.67 5.23 -12.47
N ASP A 227 10.65 5.23 -13.36
CA ASP A 227 10.47 5.04 -14.80
C ASP A 227 11.66 4.25 -15.36
N ILE A 228 11.40 2.99 -15.67
CA ILE A 228 12.42 2.03 -16.13
C ILE A 228 13.04 2.49 -17.46
N GLN A 229 12.24 3.03 -18.39
CA GLN A 229 12.75 3.49 -19.67
C GLN A 229 13.73 4.65 -19.50
N LYS A 230 13.33 5.66 -18.72
CA LYS A 230 14.20 6.81 -18.46
C LYS A 230 15.47 6.44 -17.69
N GLU A 231 15.39 5.42 -16.83
CA GLU A 231 16.56 4.92 -16.12
C GLU A 231 17.53 4.22 -17.08
N ALA A 232 17.02 3.39 -18.00
CA ALA A 232 17.82 2.66 -18.96
C ALA A 232 18.48 3.58 -20.04
N GLU A 233 17.90 4.77 -20.27
CA GLU A 233 18.47 5.78 -21.19
C GLU A 233 19.61 6.60 -20.55
N LYS A 234 19.84 6.46 -19.25
CA LYS A 234 20.93 7.19 -18.59
C LYS A 234 22.30 6.65 -19.03
N THR A 235 23.23 7.56 -19.26
CA THR A 235 24.62 7.24 -19.61
C THR A 235 25.54 7.27 -18.40
N VAL A 236 25.10 7.84 -17.28
CA VAL A 236 25.84 7.96 -16.02
C VAL A 236 24.90 7.57 -14.88
N ASP A 237 25.41 6.83 -13.88
CA ASP A 237 24.65 6.34 -12.73
C ASP A 237 23.37 5.59 -13.15
N GLN A 238 23.49 4.76 -14.17
CA GLN A 238 22.43 3.85 -14.59
C GLN A 238 22.29 2.71 -13.57
N HIS A 239 21.06 2.45 -13.15
CA HIS A 239 20.73 1.40 -12.17
C HIS A 239 19.73 0.39 -12.71
N TYR A 240 19.52 0.36 -14.01
CA TYR A 240 18.63 -0.59 -14.64
C TYR A 240 19.12 -0.97 -16.03
N HIS A 241 19.38 -2.26 -16.22
CA HIS A 241 19.61 -2.82 -17.54
C HIS A 241 18.29 -3.31 -18.12
N MET A 242 17.97 -2.88 -19.36
CA MET A 242 16.77 -3.28 -20.07
C MET A 242 17.01 -4.61 -20.77
N PHE A 243 16.20 -5.61 -20.47
CA PHE A 243 16.32 -6.96 -21.04
C PHE A 243 15.42 -7.15 -22.26
N GLU A 244 14.30 -6.43 -22.33
CA GLU A 244 13.35 -6.49 -23.45
C GLU A 244 13.22 -5.10 -24.07
N GLU A 245 13.15 -5.05 -25.41
CA GLU A 245 12.91 -3.80 -26.12
C GLU A 245 11.54 -3.22 -25.72
N HIS A 246 11.52 -1.92 -25.37
CA HIS A 246 10.32 -1.22 -24.91
C HIS A 246 9.75 -1.62 -23.53
N GLU A 247 10.54 -2.19 -22.68
CA GLU A 247 10.18 -2.47 -21.29
C GLU A 247 9.74 -1.19 -20.55
N LYS A 248 8.54 -1.20 -19.95
CA LYS A 248 7.94 -0.03 -19.28
C LYS A 248 7.62 -0.34 -17.83
N GLY A 249 7.54 0.72 -17.04
CA GLY A 249 7.03 0.58 -15.68
C GLY A 249 7.87 1.28 -14.64
N SER A 250 7.72 0.81 -13.40
CA SER A 250 8.53 1.23 -12.26
C SER A 250 8.98 0.02 -11.44
N LEU A 251 10.10 0.17 -10.75
CA LEU A 251 10.75 -0.90 -9.99
C LEU A 251 11.07 -0.42 -8.57
N LEU A 252 10.90 -1.30 -7.62
CA LEU A 252 11.38 -1.18 -6.24
C LEU A 252 12.26 -2.39 -5.91
N CYS A 253 13.48 -2.14 -5.41
CA CYS A 253 14.32 -3.15 -4.80
C CYS A 253 14.49 -2.83 -3.32
N TYR A 254 14.19 -3.82 -2.46
CA TYR A 254 14.23 -3.68 -1.01
C TYR A 254 15.12 -4.75 -0.39
N PRO A 255 16.27 -4.36 0.23
CA PRO A 255 17.18 -5.31 0.86
C PRO A 255 16.66 -5.73 2.23
N ILE A 256 16.59 -7.04 2.48
CA ILE A 256 16.09 -7.60 3.74
C ILE A 256 17.27 -7.88 4.67
N TYR A 257 17.34 -7.10 5.75
CA TYR A 257 18.38 -7.24 6.75
C TYR A 257 18.07 -8.36 7.74
N HIS A 258 18.98 -9.30 7.88
CA HIS A 258 18.93 -10.38 8.87
C HIS A 258 19.84 -10.06 10.06
N LYS A 259 19.22 -9.67 11.17
CA LYS A 259 19.92 -9.21 12.38
C LYS A 259 20.88 -10.25 12.97
N PRO A 260 20.54 -11.56 13.09
CA PRO A 260 21.43 -12.56 13.66
C PRO A 260 22.74 -12.72 12.92
N THR A 261 22.71 -12.77 11.57
CA THR A 261 23.92 -12.92 10.74
C THR A 261 24.55 -11.58 10.35
N ARG A 262 23.87 -10.46 10.62
CA ARG A 262 24.28 -9.11 10.21
C ARG A 262 24.50 -8.98 8.71
N SER A 263 23.72 -9.70 7.92
CA SER A 263 23.82 -9.79 6.46
C SER A 263 22.49 -9.41 5.80
N PHE A 264 22.51 -9.35 4.46
CA PHE A 264 21.31 -9.14 3.64
C PHE A 264 21.10 -10.39 2.76
N PRO A 265 20.49 -11.46 3.31
CA PRO A 265 20.32 -12.71 2.58
C PRO A 265 19.32 -12.62 1.43
N TYR A 266 18.49 -11.59 1.40
CA TYR A 266 17.47 -11.44 0.37
C TYR A 266 17.34 -10.00 -0.09
N VAL A 267 16.96 -9.83 -1.36
CA VAL A 267 16.47 -8.57 -1.94
C VAL A 267 15.10 -8.82 -2.56
N LEU A 268 14.09 -8.12 -2.07
CA LEU A 268 12.75 -8.13 -2.65
C LEU A 268 12.70 -7.15 -3.82
N CYS A 269 12.44 -7.65 -5.02
CA CYS A 269 12.28 -6.87 -6.24
C CYS A 269 10.81 -6.87 -6.66
N ILE A 270 10.22 -5.70 -6.84
CA ILE A 270 8.83 -5.52 -7.24
C ILE A 270 8.78 -4.62 -8.44
N LYS A 271 8.35 -5.16 -9.58
CA LYS A 271 8.17 -4.44 -10.83
C LYS A 271 6.70 -4.34 -11.17
N THR A 272 6.27 -3.25 -11.77
CA THR A 272 4.94 -3.08 -12.35
C THR A 272 5.05 -2.39 -13.70
N THR A 273 4.10 -2.64 -14.59
CA THR A 273 4.04 -2.02 -15.91
C THR A 273 3.70 -0.53 -15.87
N LYS A 274 3.26 0.00 -14.73
CA LYS A 274 2.90 1.41 -14.56
C LYS A 274 4.09 2.25 -14.14
N ALA A 275 4.54 3.14 -15.02
CA ALA A 275 5.54 4.16 -14.67
C ALA A 275 4.99 5.10 -13.57
N GLY A 276 5.86 5.48 -12.63
CA GLY A 276 5.51 6.36 -11.52
C GLY A 276 4.64 5.74 -10.43
N TYR A 277 4.44 4.43 -10.43
CA TYR A 277 3.79 3.74 -9.31
C TYR A 277 4.68 3.80 -8.07
N PHE A 278 5.92 3.36 -8.20
CA PHE A 278 6.94 3.63 -7.19
C PHE A 278 7.55 4.99 -7.45
N THR A 279 7.63 5.82 -6.41
CA THR A 279 8.10 7.22 -6.54
C THR A 279 9.30 7.46 -5.65
N ALA A 280 10.32 8.09 -6.18
CA ALA A 280 11.47 8.55 -5.40
C ALA A 280 11.04 9.50 -4.28
N GLY A 281 11.78 9.50 -3.17
CA GLY A 281 11.47 10.27 -1.98
C GLY A 281 10.45 9.62 -1.04
N ARG A 282 10.03 8.37 -1.32
CA ARG A 282 9.15 7.56 -0.47
C ARG A 282 9.85 6.32 0.10
N GLU A 283 11.16 6.27 0.08
CA GLU A 283 11.96 5.12 0.49
C GLU A 283 11.65 4.71 1.94
N GLU A 284 11.45 5.68 2.84
CA GLU A 284 11.07 5.42 4.25
C GLU A 284 9.70 4.76 4.38
N TYR A 285 8.74 5.14 3.51
CA TYR A 285 7.42 4.49 3.48
C TYR A 285 7.52 3.05 2.98
N TYR A 286 8.26 2.81 1.89
CA TYR A 286 8.47 1.46 1.37
C TYR A 286 9.21 0.59 2.38
N LYS A 287 10.22 1.16 3.04
CA LYS A 287 10.93 0.48 4.11
C LYS A 287 9.97 0.07 5.24
N TRP A 288 9.17 0.99 5.75
CA TRP A 288 8.18 0.70 6.79
C TRP A 288 7.23 -0.42 6.37
N LEU A 289 6.71 -0.37 5.14
CA LEU A 289 5.77 -1.36 4.61
C LEU A 289 6.41 -2.75 4.49
N TYR A 290 7.59 -2.81 3.87
CA TYR A 290 8.22 -4.10 3.58
C TYR A 290 9.07 -4.64 4.74
N ASP A 291 9.42 -3.83 5.75
CA ASP A 291 10.04 -4.31 6.99
C ASP A 291 9.19 -5.40 7.68
N GLN A 292 7.88 -5.31 7.57
CA GLN A 292 6.97 -6.30 8.15
C GLN A 292 7.12 -7.67 7.49
N PHE A 293 7.18 -7.71 6.15
CA PHE A 293 7.46 -8.93 5.39
C PHE A 293 8.91 -9.38 5.56
N GLY A 294 9.83 -8.43 5.64
CA GLY A 294 11.25 -8.66 5.89
C GLY A 294 11.52 -9.38 7.21
N LEU A 295 10.82 -9.01 8.28
CA LEU A 295 10.89 -9.72 9.56
C LEU A 295 10.49 -11.19 9.44
N ARG A 296 9.45 -11.46 8.65
CA ARG A 296 8.97 -12.82 8.41
C ARG A 296 9.98 -13.63 7.59
N LEU A 297 10.48 -13.06 6.50
CA LEU A 297 11.51 -13.68 5.66
C LEU A 297 12.80 -13.94 6.44
N GLY A 298 13.20 -13.00 7.32
CA GLY A 298 14.33 -13.18 8.23
C GLY A 298 14.16 -14.33 9.22
N LEU A 299 12.93 -14.54 9.72
CA LEU A 299 12.64 -15.70 10.58
C LEU A 299 12.79 -17.02 9.80
N GLU A 300 12.26 -17.10 8.58
CA GLU A 300 12.39 -18.30 7.75
C GLU A 300 13.85 -18.56 7.37
N HIS A 301 14.64 -17.52 7.11
CA HIS A 301 16.08 -17.64 6.91
C HIS A 301 16.79 -18.22 8.15
N SER A 302 16.43 -17.75 9.36
CA SER A 302 16.96 -18.32 10.60
C SER A 302 16.62 -19.81 10.74
N LEU A 303 15.37 -20.22 10.41
CA LEU A 303 14.96 -21.62 10.46
C LEU A 303 15.70 -22.47 9.43
N ARG A 304 16.00 -21.93 8.25
CA ARG A 304 16.81 -22.60 7.22
C ARG A 304 18.23 -22.84 7.69
N LEU A 305 18.87 -21.82 8.29
CA LEU A 305 20.20 -21.96 8.89
C LEU A 305 20.23 -23.01 10.02
N LEU A 306 19.18 -23.07 10.86
CA LEU A 306 19.07 -24.06 11.94
C LEU A 306 18.84 -25.48 11.42
N LYS A 307 18.21 -25.60 10.25
CA LYS A 307 17.98 -26.91 9.59
C LYS A 307 19.26 -27.45 8.94
N GLY A 308 20.25 -26.59 8.66
CA GLY A 308 21.53 -26.93 8.05
C GLY A 308 21.45 -27.10 6.53
N ASP A 309 20.46 -26.45 5.93
CA ASP A 309 20.26 -26.39 4.47
C ASP A 309 21.06 -25.22 3.88
#